data_01a17c3fada8efe7bdd8079f8b13a5c3
#
_entry.id   01a17c3fada8efe7bdd8079f8b13a5c3
#
_cell.length_a   1.000
_cell.length_b   1.000
_cell.length_c   1.000
_cell.angle_alpha   90.00
_cell.angle_beta   90.00
_cell.angle_gamma   90.00
#
_symmetry.space_group_name_H-M   'P 1'
#
loop_
_entity.id
_entity.type
_entity.pdbx_description
1 polymer ?
#
loop_
_entity_poly.entity_id
_entity_poly.type
_entity_poly.pdbx_seq_one_letter_code
_entity_poly.pdbx_strand_id
1 'polypeptide(L)'
;MKKLYIALTAALLSATIQIQAQDTTKKEIDDKYVENDVVSLAGKKGFSFSTKAGDFLFKPYALVQASATYNRYDDQGLESHYAKNVANSGFAIPNAILGFTGKAFNKVTFNLSLNPAKSGGALLQQAWFDIAIKESFRIRAGKFKTPFMHAYLSTLGETLFPVLPYSATQSILLPYDLNYVIPSMSTGFDLGVMVHGLVNNKWEYQVGIFNGTGIDVNTATKTNCDDHEWLPSLLYSGRLAFMPKGEMPNSQGSPENLNDDKMSIAVSASYNAEAEFLSASDARVGLEFTWIKNRWYFAAEGYFMNMHFTKIMQKPDKNFWGAYAQAGYFITPKLQGALKYDVFDRNATDDGGLLNMPAVGMNYYFFNNNLKLQVMYQYMGRTGHATQGDRDEDGIGIARHMATAMLQFTF
;
A
#
# COMPACT_ATOMS: atom_id res chain seq x y z
N MET A 1 -21.78 19.25 17.33
CA MET A 1 -20.54 19.08 16.56
C MET A 1 -19.85 20.40 16.20
N LYS A 2 -20.51 21.44 15.71
CA LYS A 2 -19.85 22.74 15.40
C LYS A 2 -19.15 23.43 16.61
N LYS A 3 -19.64 23.25 17.83
CA LYS A 3 -19.03 23.84 19.05
C LYS A 3 -17.71 23.16 19.47
N LEU A 4 -17.49 21.90 19.10
CA LEU A 4 -16.27 21.17 19.43
C LEU A 4 -15.09 21.55 18.54
N TYR A 5 -15.36 21.86 17.25
CA TYR A 5 -14.33 22.33 16.31
C TYR A 5 -13.78 23.72 16.67
N ILE A 6 -14.65 24.61 17.14
CA ILE A 6 -14.25 25.97 17.56
C ILE A 6 -13.39 25.91 18.83
N ALA A 7 -13.67 24.98 19.74
CA ALA A 7 -12.87 24.80 20.96
C ALA A 7 -11.46 24.23 20.69
N LEU A 8 -11.32 23.32 19.72
CA LEU A 8 -10.02 22.75 19.34
C LEU A 8 -9.14 23.76 18.59
N THR A 9 -9.75 24.57 17.70
CA THR A 9 -9.01 25.63 16.99
C THR A 9 -8.59 26.76 17.92
N ALA A 10 -9.43 27.10 18.90
CA ALA A 10 -9.08 28.09 19.91
C ALA A 10 -7.97 27.60 20.88
N ALA A 11 -7.96 26.32 21.22
CA ALA A 11 -6.89 25.70 22.04
C ALA A 11 -5.55 25.63 21.32
N LEU A 12 -5.53 25.38 20.01
CA LEU A 12 -4.32 25.39 19.20
C LEU A 12 -3.78 26.81 18.96
N LEU A 13 -4.66 27.81 18.80
CA LEU A 13 -4.27 29.21 18.68
C LEU A 13 -3.80 29.81 20.02
N SER A 14 -4.37 29.37 21.15
CA SER A 14 -3.92 29.85 22.47
C SER A 14 -2.57 29.24 22.86
N ALA A 15 -2.25 28.01 22.42
CA ALA A 15 -0.92 27.42 22.63
C ALA A 15 0.19 28.15 21.88
N THR A 16 -0.10 28.68 20.67
CA THR A 16 0.87 29.47 19.89
C THR A 16 1.09 30.88 20.44
N ILE A 17 0.10 31.47 21.12
CA ILE A 17 0.23 32.83 21.72
C ILE A 17 0.95 32.77 23.07
N GLN A 18 0.88 31.66 23.81
CA GLN A 18 1.61 31.55 25.09
C GLN A 18 3.12 31.31 24.94
N ILE A 19 3.60 30.92 23.75
CA ILE A 19 5.03 30.76 23.49
C ILE A 19 5.75 32.12 23.27
N GLN A 20 5.00 33.21 22.98
CA GLN A 20 5.59 34.53 22.78
C GLN A 20 5.60 35.44 24.04
N ALA A 21 5.05 35.00 25.18
CA ALA A 21 4.89 35.86 26.37
C ALA A 21 5.68 35.42 27.58
N GLN A 22 6.67 34.53 27.44
CA GLN A 22 7.58 34.19 28.53
C GLN A 22 9.04 34.40 28.12
N ASP A 23 9.40 35.66 28.01
CA ASP A 23 10.82 36.02 28.09
C ASP A 23 10.97 37.16 29.10
N THR A 24 11.75 36.95 30.09
CA THR A 24 12.62 37.78 30.93
C THR A 24 12.71 37.24 32.36
N THR A 25 13.15 35.98 32.52
CA THR A 25 14.00 35.63 33.65
C THR A 25 15.10 34.75 33.11
N LYS A 26 16.32 35.30 33.03
CA LYS A 26 17.55 34.53 32.84
C LYS A 26 17.62 33.47 33.94
N LYS A 27 17.11 32.28 33.68
CA LYS A 27 17.60 31.07 34.30
C LYS A 27 18.82 30.66 33.47
N GLU A 28 19.93 30.49 34.08
CA GLU A 28 21.06 29.73 33.53
C GLU A 28 20.50 28.41 32.99
N ILE A 29 20.30 28.33 31.72
CA ILE A 29 20.03 27.09 31.03
C ILE A 29 21.38 26.40 30.99
N ASP A 30 21.44 25.23 31.63
CA ASP A 30 22.61 24.37 31.67
C ASP A 30 23.18 24.28 30.23
N ASP A 31 24.36 24.87 29.99
CA ASP A 31 25.01 25.02 28.68
C ASP A 31 25.22 23.68 27.93
N LYS A 32 24.92 22.58 28.57
CA LYS A 32 24.96 21.24 27.98
C LYS A 32 23.93 20.97 26.86
N TYR A 33 22.88 21.78 26.73
CA TYR A 33 21.83 21.60 25.72
C TYR A 33 21.94 22.58 24.54
N VAL A 34 22.84 23.54 24.56
CA VAL A 34 22.98 24.56 23.53
C VAL A 34 23.96 24.16 22.41
N GLU A 35 24.68 23.07 22.56
CA GLU A 35 25.75 22.64 21.64
C GLU A 35 25.29 21.84 20.41
N ASN A 36 24.00 21.58 20.24
CA ASN A 36 23.51 20.82 19.08
C ASN A 36 23.05 21.76 17.98
N ASP A 37 23.98 22.30 17.21
CA ASP A 37 23.68 22.98 15.97
C ASP A 37 22.84 22.06 15.07
N VAL A 38 21.67 22.53 14.67
CA VAL A 38 20.83 21.83 13.71
C VAL A 38 21.43 22.01 12.33
N VAL A 39 21.78 20.89 11.69
CA VAL A 39 22.20 20.88 10.28
C VAL A 39 20.98 20.70 9.40
N SER A 40 20.69 21.71 8.59
CA SER A 40 19.66 21.61 7.55
C SER A 40 20.31 21.22 6.22
N LEU A 41 19.75 20.19 5.57
CA LEU A 41 20.17 19.77 4.24
C LEU A 41 18.98 19.90 3.29
N ALA A 42 19.21 20.58 2.15
CA ALA A 42 18.26 20.66 1.06
C ALA A 42 18.91 20.12 -0.22
N GLY A 43 18.22 19.28 -0.95
CA GLY A 43 18.77 18.68 -2.17
C GLY A 43 17.72 17.92 -2.98
N LYS A 44 18.19 17.14 -3.96
CA LYS A 44 17.32 16.37 -4.85
C LYS A 44 16.39 15.38 -4.14
N LYS A 45 16.66 15.06 -2.86
CA LYS A 45 15.85 14.16 -2.02
C LYS A 45 14.98 14.91 -0.99
N GLY A 46 14.74 16.21 -1.20
CA GLY A 46 13.93 17.05 -0.31
C GLY A 46 14.74 17.69 0.82
N PHE A 47 14.09 17.95 1.92
CA PHE A 47 14.64 18.62 3.09
C PHE A 47 14.87 17.63 4.22
N SER A 48 15.93 17.87 5.01
CA SER A 48 16.14 17.14 6.26
C SER A 48 16.81 18.04 7.29
N PHE A 49 16.51 17.79 8.54
CA PHE A 49 17.07 18.44 9.70
C PHE A 49 17.72 17.39 10.57
N SER A 50 18.96 17.57 10.97
CA SER A 50 19.64 16.64 11.87
C SER A 50 20.41 17.39 12.93
N THR A 51 20.63 16.76 14.08
CA THR A 51 21.63 17.22 15.02
C THR A 51 23.03 17.04 14.44
N LYS A 52 23.98 17.84 14.88
CA LYS A 52 25.38 17.74 14.44
C LYS A 52 26.00 16.38 14.80
N ALA A 53 25.57 15.79 15.90
CA ALA A 53 25.95 14.43 16.31
C ALA A 53 25.31 13.33 15.47
N GLY A 54 24.27 13.64 14.68
CA GLY A 54 23.56 12.69 13.81
C GLY A 54 22.64 11.71 14.53
N ASP A 55 22.42 11.88 15.83
CA ASP A 55 21.57 11.01 16.66
C ASP A 55 20.08 11.28 16.48
N PHE A 56 19.72 12.48 15.98
CA PHE A 56 18.37 12.82 15.54
C PHE A 56 18.37 13.25 14.07
N LEU A 57 17.40 12.72 13.32
CA LEU A 57 17.11 13.10 11.94
C LEU A 57 15.60 13.28 11.80
N PHE A 58 15.17 14.38 11.20
CA PHE A 58 13.79 14.67 10.85
C PHE A 58 13.71 15.05 9.38
N LYS A 59 12.86 14.35 8.61
CA LYS A 59 12.68 14.55 7.19
C LYS A 59 11.19 14.66 6.86
N PRO A 60 10.67 15.86 6.56
CA PRO A 60 9.35 16.00 5.97
C PRO A 60 9.34 15.47 4.53
N TYR A 61 8.20 14.94 4.11
CA TYR A 61 7.98 14.54 2.73
C TYR A 61 6.54 14.75 2.31
N ALA A 62 6.30 14.87 1.02
CA ALA A 62 4.97 14.93 0.45
C ALA A 62 4.91 14.10 -0.84
N LEU A 63 3.73 13.57 -1.13
CA LEU A 63 3.38 12.95 -2.42
C LEU A 63 2.01 13.46 -2.84
N VAL A 64 1.94 14.12 -3.99
CA VAL A 64 0.69 14.52 -4.63
C VAL A 64 0.59 13.83 -5.97
N GLN A 65 -0.54 13.17 -6.20
CA GLN A 65 -0.86 12.53 -7.48
C GLN A 65 -2.19 13.11 -7.98
N ALA A 66 -2.19 13.62 -9.21
CA ALA A 66 -3.38 14.07 -9.92
C ALA A 66 -3.58 13.19 -11.15
N SER A 67 -4.77 12.66 -11.33
CA SER A 67 -5.08 11.76 -12.43
C SER A 67 -6.28 12.22 -13.23
N ALA A 68 -6.27 11.88 -14.52
CA ALA A 68 -7.41 11.92 -15.42
C ALA A 68 -7.67 10.50 -15.92
N THR A 69 -8.89 10.03 -15.79
CA THR A 69 -9.26 8.68 -16.21
C THR A 69 -10.47 8.73 -17.13
N TYR A 70 -10.40 7.96 -18.19
CA TYR A 70 -11.50 7.67 -19.10
C TYR A 70 -11.80 6.17 -19.03
N ASN A 71 -13.04 5.80 -18.77
CA ASN A 71 -13.52 4.43 -18.81
C ASN A 71 -14.60 4.30 -19.86
N ARG A 72 -14.55 3.22 -20.61
CA ARG A 72 -15.60 2.76 -21.49
C ARG A 72 -15.95 1.33 -21.11
N TYR A 73 -17.23 1.07 -20.96
CA TYR A 73 -17.78 -0.26 -20.67
C TYR A 73 -18.49 -0.76 -21.91
N ASP A 74 -18.10 -1.92 -22.40
CA ASP A 74 -18.72 -2.58 -23.53
C ASP A 74 -19.49 -3.80 -23.03
N ASP A 75 -20.76 -3.90 -23.43
CA ASP A 75 -21.59 -5.07 -23.15
C ASP A 75 -21.05 -6.29 -23.92
N GLN A 76 -20.74 -7.37 -23.26
CA GLN A 76 -20.28 -8.61 -23.87
C GLN A 76 -21.45 -9.51 -24.35
N GLY A 77 -22.51 -8.92 -24.83
CA GLY A 77 -23.59 -9.63 -25.51
C GLY A 77 -24.72 -10.11 -24.59
N LEU A 78 -24.93 -9.48 -23.45
CA LEU A 78 -26.08 -9.71 -22.61
C LEU A 78 -26.98 -8.50 -22.53
N GLU A 79 -28.26 -8.79 -22.49
CA GLU A 79 -29.28 -7.83 -22.09
C GLU A 79 -29.14 -7.50 -20.60
N SER A 80 -28.18 -6.67 -20.25
CA SER A 80 -28.08 -6.15 -18.89
C SER A 80 -29.07 -5.01 -18.70
N HIS A 81 -29.71 -4.96 -17.54
CA HIS A 81 -30.54 -3.84 -17.12
C HIS A 81 -29.71 -2.56 -16.89
N TYR A 82 -28.40 -2.67 -16.90
CA TYR A 82 -27.45 -1.59 -16.75
C TYR A 82 -26.92 -1.16 -18.12
N ALA A 83 -26.91 0.12 -18.34
CA ALA A 83 -26.67 0.82 -19.58
C ALA A 83 -25.63 0.18 -20.52
N LYS A 84 -26.06 -0.10 -21.73
CA LYS A 84 -25.21 -0.52 -22.86
C LYS A 84 -24.22 0.61 -23.19
N ASN A 85 -22.92 0.26 -23.30
CA ASN A 85 -21.88 1.18 -23.81
C ASN A 85 -21.78 2.52 -23.05
N VAL A 86 -21.66 2.47 -21.74
CA VAL A 86 -21.45 3.67 -20.91
C VAL A 86 -19.97 4.07 -20.94
N ALA A 87 -19.74 5.35 -21.19
CA ALA A 87 -18.43 5.95 -20.98
C ALA A 87 -18.50 6.97 -19.86
N ASN A 88 -17.46 7.00 -19.01
CA ASN A 88 -17.29 8.04 -18.01
C ASN A 88 -15.85 8.54 -18.02
N SER A 89 -15.69 9.79 -17.61
CA SER A 89 -14.36 10.40 -17.47
C SER A 89 -14.34 11.33 -16.27
N GLY A 90 -13.18 11.53 -15.71
CA GLY A 90 -13.06 12.43 -14.58
C GLY A 90 -11.61 12.66 -14.15
N PHE A 91 -11.46 13.67 -13.29
CA PHE A 91 -10.24 14.00 -12.61
C PHE A 91 -10.32 13.54 -11.16
N ALA A 92 -9.18 13.13 -10.60
CA ALA A 92 -9.09 12.72 -9.21
C ALA A 92 -7.73 13.09 -8.61
N ILE A 93 -7.69 13.19 -7.29
CA ILE A 93 -6.47 13.22 -6.49
C ILE A 93 -6.40 11.86 -5.74
N PRO A 94 -5.81 10.82 -6.34
CA PRO A 94 -5.78 9.50 -5.69
C PRO A 94 -5.00 9.52 -4.37
N ASN A 95 -3.94 10.32 -4.30
CA ASN A 95 -3.13 10.48 -3.10
C ASN A 95 -2.66 11.93 -2.94
N ALA A 96 -2.72 12.42 -1.69
CA ALA A 96 -2.19 13.70 -1.25
C ALA A 96 -1.50 13.50 0.11
N ILE A 97 -0.38 12.79 0.12
CA ILE A 97 0.29 12.37 1.35
C ILE A 97 1.18 13.48 1.86
N LEU A 98 1.05 13.77 3.15
CA LEU A 98 1.96 14.60 3.92
C LEU A 98 2.51 13.78 5.07
N GLY A 99 3.82 13.78 5.26
CA GLY A 99 4.42 12.95 6.28
C GLY A 99 5.77 13.43 6.78
N PHE A 100 6.19 12.77 7.84
CA PHE A 100 7.48 12.94 8.48
C PHE A 100 8.09 11.57 8.70
N THR A 101 9.35 11.44 8.36
CA THR A 101 10.15 10.27 8.73
C THR A 101 11.42 10.73 9.42
N GLY A 102 11.98 9.87 10.24
CA GLY A 102 13.19 10.27 10.93
C GLY A 102 13.83 9.15 11.73
N LYS A 103 14.86 9.57 12.45
CA LYS A 103 15.65 8.71 13.35
C LYS A 103 15.83 9.42 14.68
N ALA A 104 15.76 8.68 15.76
CA ALA A 104 16.04 9.16 17.11
C ALA A 104 16.96 8.18 17.84
N PHE A 105 17.88 8.72 18.65
CA PHE A 105 18.79 7.96 19.50
C PHE A 105 19.64 6.93 18.75
N ASN A 106 19.86 7.14 17.44
CA ASN A 106 20.55 6.19 16.55
C ASN A 106 19.94 4.78 16.45
N LYS A 107 18.84 4.50 17.14
CA LYS A 107 18.22 3.17 17.23
C LYS A 107 16.75 3.12 16.83
N VAL A 108 16.04 4.24 16.93
CA VAL A 108 14.61 4.29 16.64
C VAL A 108 14.40 5.03 15.33
N THR A 109 13.78 4.40 14.36
CA THR A 109 13.24 5.09 13.17
C THR A 109 11.74 5.23 13.31
N PHE A 110 11.16 6.26 12.73
CA PHE A 110 9.71 6.49 12.80
C PHE A 110 9.17 7.04 11.49
N ASN A 111 7.89 6.87 11.28
CA ASN A 111 7.13 7.51 10.21
C ASN A 111 5.74 7.90 10.75
N LEU A 112 5.32 9.09 10.38
CA LEU A 112 3.95 9.56 10.56
C LEU A 112 3.50 10.17 9.25
N SER A 113 2.39 9.69 8.67
CA SER A 113 1.85 10.27 7.44
C SER A 113 0.32 10.28 7.44
N LEU A 114 -0.19 11.35 6.87
CA LEU A 114 -1.61 11.57 6.60
C LEU A 114 -1.84 11.56 5.09
N ASN A 115 -3.00 11.09 4.67
CA ASN A 115 -3.46 11.16 3.28
C ASN A 115 -4.82 11.88 3.21
N PRO A 116 -4.86 13.22 3.14
CA PRO A 116 -6.10 14.00 3.05
C PRO A 116 -7.00 13.68 1.85
N ALA A 117 -6.49 12.97 0.84
CA ALA A 117 -7.33 12.46 -0.25
C ALA A 117 -8.21 11.27 0.19
N LYS A 118 -8.02 10.76 1.39
CA LYS A 118 -8.80 9.67 2.00
C LYS A 118 -9.60 10.19 3.19
N SER A 119 -10.61 9.41 3.61
CA SER A 119 -11.48 9.73 4.75
C SER A 119 -11.40 8.64 5.83
N GLY A 120 -12.05 8.87 6.97
CA GLY A 120 -12.10 7.90 8.07
C GLY A 120 -10.72 7.54 8.62
N GLY A 121 -10.52 6.29 8.96
CA GLY A 121 -9.25 5.75 9.44
C GLY A 121 -8.13 5.74 8.40
N ALA A 122 -8.47 5.81 7.11
CA ALA A 122 -7.51 5.89 6.01
C ALA A 122 -6.79 7.25 5.92
N LEU A 123 -7.32 8.29 6.58
CA LEU A 123 -6.64 9.58 6.72
C LEU A 123 -5.28 9.42 7.41
N LEU A 124 -5.20 8.66 8.49
CA LEU A 124 -3.92 8.28 9.10
C LEU A 124 -3.35 7.10 8.32
N GLN A 125 -2.49 7.38 7.34
CA GLN A 125 -1.95 6.34 6.48
C GLN A 125 -0.91 5.48 7.20
N GLN A 126 0.06 6.10 7.88
CA GLN A 126 1.07 5.43 8.66
C GLN A 126 1.35 6.17 9.97
N ALA A 127 1.56 5.43 11.03
CA ALA A 127 2.06 5.94 12.31
C ALA A 127 2.78 4.81 13.02
N TRP A 128 4.10 4.74 12.88
CA TRP A 128 4.88 3.66 13.45
C TRP A 128 6.26 4.12 13.94
N PHE A 129 6.80 3.36 14.84
CA PHE A 129 8.21 3.40 15.22
C PHE A 129 8.83 2.01 15.09
N ASP A 130 10.14 1.99 14.88
CA ASP A 130 10.92 0.80 14.56
C ASP A 130 12.23 0.86 15.34
N ILE A 131 12.40 -0.06 16.25
CA ILE A 131 13.56 -0.14 17.15
C ILE A 131 14.58 -1.10 16.56
N ALA A 132 15.75 -0.60 16.21
CA ALA A 132 16.86 -1.39 15.72
C ALA A 132 17.71 -1.91 16.90
N ILE A 133 17.56 -3.17 17.28
CA ILE A 133 18.47 -3.84 18.22
C ILE A 133 19.77 -4.18 17.45
N LYS A 134 19.63 -4.71 16.27
CA LYS A 134 20.66 -4.92 15.24
C LYS A 134 19.99 -4.94 13.86
N GLU A 135 20.75 -4.85 12.79
CA GLU A 135 20.20 -4.88 11.42
C GLU A 135 19.36 -6.14 11.14
N SER A 136 19.81 -7.27 11.65
CA SER A 136 19.11 -8.54 11.52
C SER A 136 17.99 -8.76 12.53
N PHE A 137 17.71 -7.83 13.45
CA PHE A 137 16.64 -7.94 14.43
C PHE A 137 16.11 -6.57 14.83
N ARG A 138 14.93 -6.26 14.34
CA ARG A 138 14.23 -4.99 14.54
C ARG A 138 12.79 -5.26 14.96
N ILE A 139 12.21 -4.36 15.73
CA ILE A 139 10.82 -4.44 16.17
C ILE A 139 10.11 -3.17 15.74
N ARG A 140 9.06 -3.34 14.95
CA ARG A 140 8.18 -2.25 14.52
C ARG A 140 6.82 -2.38 15.19
N ALA A 141 6.29 -1.25 15.65
CA ALA A 141 4.95 -1.17 16.23
C ALA A 141 4.21 0.06 15.69
N GLY A 142 2.89 -0.04 15.52
CA GLY A 142 2.01 1.01 15.05
C GLY A 142 1.20 0.62 13.84
N LYS A 143 0.82 1.60 13.02
CA LYS A 143 0.07 1.41 11.76
C LYS A 143 1.03 1.44 10.58
N PHE A 144 1.15 0.32 9.89
CA PHE A 144 2.04 0.15 8.73
C PHE A 144 1.54 -0.97 7.81
N LYS A 145 2.17 -1.13 6.64
CA LYS A 145 1.81 -2.17 5.67
C LYS A 145 2.06 -3.56 6.24
N THR A 146 1.07 -4.44 6.13
CA THR A 146 1.22 -5.87 6.45
C THR A 146 2.21 -6.52 5.48
N PRO A 147 3.05 -7.46 5.93
CA PRO A 147 4.08 -8.06 5.10
C PRO A 147 3.51 -9.13 4.16
N PHE A 148 2.91 -8.69 3.06
CA PHE A 148 2.33 -9.56 2.04
C PHE A 148 2.43 -8.91 0.65
N MET A 149 3.08 -9.59 -0.32
CA MET A 149 3.25 -9.18 -1.73
C MET A 149 4.08 -7.90 -1.95
N HIS A 150 5.12 -7.99 -2.77
CA HIS A 150 6.03 -6.86 -3.05
C HIS A 150 5.35 -5.68 -3.74
N ALA A 151 4.42 -5.94 -4.69
CA ALA A 151 3.71 -4.85 -5.36
C ALA A 151 3.00 -3.93 -4.37
N TYR A 152 2.40 -4.54 -3.34
CA TYR A 152 1.74 -3.81 -2.29
C TYR A 152 2.74 -3.10 -1.35
N LEU A 153 3.85 -3.76 -1.01
CA LEU A 153 4.90 -3.18 -0.17
C LEU A 153 5.64 -2.03 -0.87
N SER A 154 5.60 -1.98 -2.20
CA SER A 154 6.24 -0.92 -2.99
C SER A 154 5.78 0.48 -2.57
N THR A 155 6.67 1.45 -2.66
CA THR A 155 6.39 2.85 -2.39
C THR A 155 5.41 3.39 -3.43
N LEU A 156 4.33 4.04 -2.99
CA LEU A 156 3.28 4.56 -3.89
C LEU A 156 3.80 5.49 -4.98
N GLY A 157 4.80 6.29 -4.67
CA GLY A 157 5.45 7.18 -5.64
C GLY A 157 6.40 6.49 -6.61
N GLU A 158 6.68 5.19 -6.44
CA GLU A 158 7.72 4.47 -7.20
C GLU A 158 7.15 3.28 -7.98
N THR A 159 5.85 3.32 -8.28
CA THR A 159 5.15 2.30 -9.07
C THR A 159 5.39 2.45 -10.57
N LEU A 160 5.38 1.32 -11.28
CA LEU A 160 5.54 1.27 -12.74
C LEU A 160 4.28 1.76 -13.48
N PHE A 161 3.11 1.54 -12.91
CA PHE A 161 1.82 1.97 -13.43
C PHE A 161 1.10 2.92 -12.46
N PRO A 162 0.21 3.79 -12.94
CA PRO A 162 -0.61 4.67 -12.09
C PRO A 162 -1.46 3.90 -11.08
N VAL A 163 -1.80 2.65 -11.41
CA VAL A 163 -2.64 1.76 -10.60
C VAL A 163 -1.90 0.45 -10.39
N LEU A 164 -1.86 -0.02 -9.15
CA LEU A 164 -1.31 -1.33 -8.81
C LEU A 164 -2.04 -2.44 -9.59
N PRO A 165 -1.42 -3.61 -9.79
CA PRO A 165 -2.11 -4.78 -10.30
C PRO A 165 -3.37 -5.06 -9.47
N TYR A 166 -4.47 -5.36 -10.15
CA TYR A 166 -5.75 -5.62 -9.48
C TYR A 166 -5.65 -6.84 -8.56
N SER A 167 -5.04 -7.93 -9.05
CA SER A 167 -4.76 -9.13 -8.24
C SER A 167 -3.98 -8.79 -6.97
N ALA A 168 -2.91 -8.00 -7.06
CA ALA A 168 -2.14 -7.59 -5.88
C ALA A 168 -2.98 -6.77 -4.89
N THR A 169 -3.87 -5.91 -5.38
CA THR A 169 -4.80 -5.17 -4.54
C THR A 169 -5.78 -6.11 -3.85
N GLN A 170 -6.33 -7.09 -4.57
CA GLN A 170 -7.25 -8.06 -4.00
C GLN A 170 -6.58 -8.98 -2.97
N SER A 171 -5.29 -9.25 -3.10
CA SER A 171 -4.54 -10.12 -2.17
C SER A 171 -4.48 -9.62 -0.73
N ILE A 172 -4.65 -8.33 -0.53
CA ILE A 172 -4.56 -7.67 0.78
C ILE A 172 -5.91 -7.22 1.33
N LEU A 173 -6.96 -7.23 0.50
CA LEU A 173 -8.30 -6.90 0.95
C LEU A 173 -8.81 -7.95 1.93
N LEU A 174 -9.65 -7.52 2.85
CA LEU A 174 -10.47 -8.46 3.60
C LEU A 174 -11.35 -9.23 2.62
N PRO A 175 -11.49 -10.54 2.78
CA PRO A 175 -12.44 -11.31 2.00
C PRO A 175 -13.82 -10.73 2.23
N TYR A 176 -14.57 -10.50 1.18
CA TYR A 176 -15.90 -9.92 1.31
C TYR A 176 -16.98 -10.92 0.89
N ASP A 177 -18.08 -10.80 1.57
CA ASP A 177 -19.29 -11.47 1.18
C ASP A 177 -19.82 -10.87 -0.12
N LEU A 178 -20.15 -11.74 -1.06
CA LEU A 178 -20.63 -11.39 -2.39
C LEU A 178 -21.93 -10.58 -2.40
N ASN A 179 -22.67 -10.57 -1.31
CA ASN A 179 -23.93 -9.81 -1.20
C ASN A 179 -23.77 -8.40 -0.61
N TYR A 180 -22.59 -8.06 -0.13
CA TYR A 180 -22.32 -6.74 0.41
C TYR A 180 -21.21 -6.06 -0.37
N VAL A 181 -21.60 -4.97 -0.97
CA VAL A 181 -20.72 -4.10 -1.68
C VAL A 181 -19.64 -3.63 -0.72
N ILE A 182 -18.52 -4.30 -0.81
CA ILE A 182 -17.23 -3.76 -0.63
C ILE A 182 -16.81 -3.29 0.71
N PRO A 183 -15.86 -3.96 1.18
CA PRO A 183 -14.96 -3.37 2.12
C PRO A 183 -14.36 -2.11 1.50
N SER A 184 -14.28 -1.12 2.31
CA SER A 184 -13.29 -0.09 2.13
C SER A 184 -12.04 -0.75 1.55
N MET A 185 -11.64 -0.32 0.40
CA MET A 185 -10.41 -0.79 -0.24
C MET A 185 -9.30 -0.63 0.76
N SER A 186 -8.97 -1.72 1.41
CA SER A 186 -7.88 -1.74 2.34
C SER A 186 -6.64 -1.27 1.59
N THR A 187 -6.01 -0.23 2.04
CA THR A 187 -4.67 0.12 1.55
C THR A 187 -3.64 -0.82 2.16
N GLY A 188 -4.09 -1.83 2.92
CA GLY A 188 -3.28 -2.82 3.61
C GLY A 188 -2.41 -2.25 4.74
N PHE A 189 -2.67 -1.03 5.16
CA PHE A 189 -2.09 -0.49 6.39
C PHE A 189 -2.92 -0.95 7.57
N ASP A 190 -2.31 -1.62 8.51
CA ASP A 190 -2.98 -2.14 9.70
C ASP A 190 -2.18 -1.86 10.97
N LEU A 191 -2.86 -1.89 12.11
CA LEU A 191 -2.26 -1.71 13.42
C LEU A 191 -1.69 -3.04 13.91
N GLY A 192 -0.42 -3.03 14.30
CA GLY A 192 0.22 -4.25 14.77
C GLY A 192 1.64 -4.08 15.28
N VAL A 193 2.24 -5.24 15.53
CA VAL A 193 3.65 -5.38 15.93
C VAL A 193 4.29 -6.39 14.97
N MET A 194 5.50 -6.09 14.52
CA MET A 194 6.26 -6.91 13.60
C MET A 194 7.72 -7.01 14.04
N VAL A 195 8.26 -8.21 14.00
CA VAL A 195 9.70 -8.46 14.07
C VAL A 195 10.20 -8.64 12.64
N HIS A 196 11.29 -7.98 12.29
CA HIS A 196 11.87 -8.05 10.96
C HIS A 196 13.38 -7.83 10.97
N GLY A 197 14.02 -8.13 9.88
CA GLY A 197 15.46 -7.89 9.76
C GLY A 197 16.03 -8.37 8.46
N LEU A 198 17.27 -7.91 8.22
CA LEU A 198 18.08 -8.29 7.08
C LEU A 198 19.29 -9.10 7.57
N VAL A 199 19.39 -10.33 7.11
CA VAL A 199 20.45 -11.28 7.48
C VAL A 199 21.41 -11.44 6.32
N ASN A 200 22.70 -11.20 6.58
CA ASN A 200 23.79 -11.31 5.60
C ASN A 200 23.56 -10.52 4.30
N ASN A 201 22.79 -9.44 4.35
CA ASN A 201 22.39 -8.60 3.21
C ASN A 201 21.73 -9.40 2.06
N LYS A 202 21.14 -10.55 2.36
CA LYS A 202 20.53 -11.47 1.38
C LYS A 202 19.17 -12.01 1.79
N TRP A 203 18.91 -12.14 3.07
CA TRP A 203 17.66 -12.70 3.57
C TRP A 203 16.92 -11.64 4.36
N GLU A 204 15.77 -11.23 3.86
CA GLU A 204 14.83 -10.39 4.61
C GLU A 204 13.72 -11.26 5.16
N TYR A 205 13.42 -11.10 6.44
CA TYR A 205 12.26 -11.70 7.06
C TYR A 205 11.40 -10.64 7.75
N GLN A 206 10.11 -10.85 7.72
CA GLN A 206 9.09 -9.99 8.34
C GLN A 206 8.02 -10.93 8.91
N VAL A 207 7.74 -10.84 10.21
CA VAL A 207 6.71 -11.64 10.89
C VAL A 207 5.98 -10.74 11.86
N GLY A 208 4.66 -10.63 11.74
CA GLY A 208 3.88 -9.72 12.54
C GLY A 208 2.49 -10.21 12.87
N ILE A 209 1.92 -9.53 13.86
CA ILE A 209 0.56 -9.71 14.35
C ILE A 209 -0.14 -8.37 14.24
N PHE A 210 -1.33 -8.36 13.64
CA PHE A 210 -2.08 -7.15 13.31
C PHE A 210 -3.55 -7.32 13.72
N ASN A 211 -4.29 -6.21 13.77
CA ASN A 211 -5.72 -6.28 14.08
C ASN A 211 -6.51 -7.07 13.02
N GLY A 212 -6.18 -6.94 11.74
CA GLY A 212 -6.90 -7.62 10.65
C GLY A 212 -8.30 -7.08 10.39
N THR A 213 -8.57 -5.83 10.78
CA THR A 213 -9.89 -5.18 10.65
C THR A 213 -9.93 -4.18 9.50
N GLY A 214 -8.84 -4.04 8.77
CA GLY A 214 -8.71 -3.13 7.63
C GLY A 214 -8.26 -1.73 8.01
N ILE A 215 -8.19 -0.88 6.98
CA ILE A 215 -7.52 0.43 7.07
C ILE A 215 -8.33 1.53 7.74
N ASP A 216 -9.64 1.43 7.66
CA ASP A 216 -10.53 2.50 8.15
C ASP A 216 -10.68 2.47 9.67
N VAL A 217 -9.89 1.63 10.33
CA VAL A 217 -9.93 1.45 11.77
C VAL A 217 -8.56 1.76 12.37
N ASN A 218 -8.54 2.67 13.32
CA ASN A 218 -7.34 2.98 14.11
C ASN A 218 -7.36 2.32 15.49
N THR A 219 -8.51 1.85 15.92
CA THR A 219 -8.68 1.08 17.16
C THR A 219 -9.76 0.05 16.90
N ALA A 220 -9.44 -1.22 17.03
CA ALA A 220 -10.43 -2.28 16.89
C ALA A 220 -10.11 -3.43 17.82
N THR A 221 -11.17 -3.97 18.38
CA THR A 221 -11.17 -5.30 18.98
C THR A 221 -12.05 -6.18 18.11
N LYS A 222 -11.57 -7.31 17.68
CA LYS A 222 -12.40 -8.34 17.06
C LYS A 222 -13.18 -9.06 18.13
N THR A 223 -14.43 -9.37 17.82
CA THR A 223 -15.26 -10.26 18.64
C THR A 223 -15.13 -11.68 18.11
N ASN A 224 -14.78 -12.62 18.97
CA ASN A 224 -14.78 -14.04 18.61
C ASN A 224 -16.22 -14.49 18.42
N CYS A 225 -16.55 -14.97 17.22
CA CYS A 225 -17.87 -15.47 16.90
C CYS A 225 -18.02 -16.98 17.11
N ASP A 226 -16.93 -17.69 17.37
CA ASP A 226 -16.91 -19.15 17.51
C ASP A 226 -16.00 -19.62 18.64
N ASP A 227 -16.23 -20.82 19.17
CA ASP A 227 -15.51 -21.44 20.30
C ASP A 227 -14.05 -21.86 19.99
N HIS A 228 -13.45 -21.36 18.94
CA HIS A 228 -12.07 -21.66 18.56
C HIS A 228 -11.09 -20.74 19.30
N GLU A 229 -11.02 -20.90 20.59
CA GLU A 229 -10.31 -19.99 21.52
C GLU A 229 -8.79 -20.17 21.59
N TRP A 230 -8.17 -20.98 20.76
CA TRP A 230 -6.74 -21.25 20.90
C TRP A 230 -5.83 -20.15 20.32
N LEU A 231 -6.36 -19.31 19.42
CA LEU A 231 -5.68 -18.11 18.88
C LEU A 231 -6.56 -16.88 19.04
N PRO A 232 -5.98 -15.74 19.48
CA PRO A 232 -6.70 -14.47 19.43
C PRO A 232 -7.16 -14.16 18.00
N SER A 233 -8.32 -13.54 17.85
CA SER A 233 -8.89 -13.10 16.56
C SER A 233 -8.09 -11.94 15.97
N LEU A 234 -6.88 -12.23 15.47
CA LEU A 234 -5.94 -11.28 14.89
C LEU A 234 -5.50 -11.74 13.49
N LEU A 235 -4.85 -10.87 12.76
CA LEU A 235 -4.16 -11.20 11.52
C LEU A 235 -2.70 -11.56 11.83
N TYR A 236 -2.31 -12.75 11.47
CA TYR A 236 -0.93 -13.24 11.53
C TYR A 236 -0.35 -13.19 10.11
N SER A 237 0.75 -12.50 9.91
CA SER A 237 1.33 -12.36 8.57
C SER A 237 2.85 -12.44 8.61
N GLY A 238 3.43 -13.09 7.59
CA GLY A 238 4.87 -13.21 7.46
C GLY A 238 5.32 -13.24 5.99
N ARG A 239 6.53 -12.78 5.77
CA ARG A 239 7.20 -12.76 4.47
C ARG A 239 8.67 -13.11 4.65
N LEU A 240 9.19 -13.95 3.75
CA LEU A 240 10.60 -14.30 3.66
C LEU A 240 11.08 -14.05 2.23
N ALA A 241 12.09 -13.20 2.07
CA ALA A 241 12.68 -12.87 0.77
C ALA A 241 14.15 -13.29 0.72
N PHE A 242 14.55 -13.89 -0.39
CA PHE A 242 15.92 -14.14 -0.75
C PHE A 242 16.37 -13.17 -1.84
N MET A 243 17.42 -12.41 -1.55
CA MET A 243 17.96 -11.33 -2.37
C MET A 243 19.45 -11.58 -2.67
N PRO A 244 19.78 -12.44 -3.63
CA PRO A 244 21.17 -12.89 -3.88
C PRO A 244 22.12 -11.75 -4.25
N LYS A 245 21.58 -10.64 -4.76
CA LYS A 245 22.33 -9.45 -5.19
C LYS A 245 22.24 -8.26 -4.21
N GLY A 246 21.91 -8.55 -2.95
CA GLY A 246 21.70 -7.57 -1.91
C GLY A 246 20.27 -7.03 -1.88
N GLU A 247 20.01 -6.15 -0.93
CA GLU A 247 18.68 -5.64 -0.63
C GLU A 247 17.94 -5.10 -1.89
N MET A 248 16.70 -5.55 -2.07
CA MET A 248 15.81 -5.12 -3.12
C MET A 248 15.06 -3.86 -2.69
N PRO A 249 15.12 -2.76 -3.44
CA PRO A 249 14.36 -1.57 -3.10
C PRO A 249 12.84 -1.82 -3.21
N ASN A 250 12.06 -1.17 -2.37
CA ASN A 250 10.60 -1.15 -2.48
C ASN A 250 10.13 -0.22 -3.61
N SER A 251 10.70 -0.39 -4.80
CA SER A 251 10.49 0.41 -6.00
C SER A 251 10.26 -0.49 -7.20
N GLN A 252 9.43 -0.04 -8.13
CA GLN A 252 9.14 -0.74 -9.38
C GLN A 252 9.97 -0.15 -10.54
N GLY A 253 11.27 -0.13 -10.36
CA GLY A 253 12.26 0.37 -11.31
C GLY A 253 13.31 1.23 -10.61
N SER A 254 14.38 1.55 -11.32
CA SER A 254 15.52 2.32 -10.82
C SER A 254 15.85 3.49 -11.75
N PRO A 255 14.99 4.53 -11.83
CA PRO A 255 15.25 5.68 -12.71
C PRO A 255 16.48 6.49 -12.29
N GLU A 256 16.91 6.37 -11.04
CA GLU A 256 18.10 7.04 -10.52
C GLU A 256 19.41 6.33 -10.89
N ASN A 257 19.34 5.00 -11.12
CA ASN A 257 20.49 4.18 -11.44
C ASN A 257 20.13 3.10 -12.48
N LEU A 258 20.32 3.41 -13.75
CA LEU A 258 20.02 2.50 -14.86
C LEU A 258 21.00 1.32 -14.99
N ASN A 259 21.98 1.21 -14.11
CA ASN A 259 22.95 0.10 -14.07
C ASN A 259 22.71 -0.83 -12.87
N ASP A 260 21.62 -0.66 -12.14
CA ASP A 260 21.28 -1.54 -11.03
C ASP A 260 21.12 -2.99 -11.48
N ASP A 261 21.54 -3.90 -10.59
CA ASP A 261 21.35 -5.33 -10.73
C ASP A 261 20.88 -5.91 -9.39
N LYS A 262 19.57 -6.07 -9.26
CA LYS A 262 18.88 -6.53 -8.05
C LYS A 262 17.93 -7.66 -8.39
N MET A 263 17.77 -8.60 -7.47
CA MET A 263 16.85 -9.73 -7.63
C MET A 263 16.30 -10.14 -6.28
N SER A 264 15.01 -10.43 -6.23
CA SER A 264 14.34 -10.97 -5.06
C SER A 264 13.39 -12.09 -5.45
N ILE A 265 13.39 -13.15 -4.65
CA ILE A 265 12.38 -14.20 -4.66
C ILE A 265 11.82 -14.25 -3.24
N ALA A 266 10.51 -14.19 -3.09
CA ALA A 266 9.91 -14.20 -1.77
C ALA A 266 8.66 -15.08 -1.70
N VAL A 267 8.37 -15.51 -0.48
CA VAL A 267 7.12 -16.17 -0.10
C VAL A 267 6.47 -15.36 1.01
N SER A 268 5.17 -15.19 0.91
CA SER A 268 4.35 -14.53 1.92
C SER A 268 3.24 -15.49 2.37
N ALA A 269 2.88 -15.44 3.65
CA ALA A 269 1.74 -16.18 4.18
C ALA A 269 1.01 -15.33 5.22
N SER A 270 -0.31 -15.43 5.27
CA SER A 270 -1.10 -14.80 6.30
C SER A 270 -2.33 -15.62 6.67
N TYR A 271 -2.74 -15.49 7.93
CA TYR A 271 -3.96 -16.05 8.46
C TYR A 271 -4.72 -14.97 9.22
N ASN A 272 -5.90 -14.60 8.76
CA ASN A 272 -6.78 -13.66 9.42
C ASN A 272 -7.85 -14.46 10.19
N ALA A 273 -7.66 -14.56 11.49
CA ALA A 273 -8.59 -15.28 12.34
C ALA A 273 -9.85 -14.43 12.53
N GLU A 274 -10.97 -14.87 12.01
CA GLU A 274 -12.28 -14.23 12.04
C GLU A 274 -12.31 -12.74 11.72
N ALA A 275 -12.66 -12.41 10.51
CA ALA A 275 -13.02 -11.04 10.17
C ALA A 275 -14.39 -10.72 10.79
N GLU A 276 -14.41 -9.77 11.72
CA GLU A 276 -15.59 -9.38 12.51
C GLU A 276 -16.85 -9.12 11.67
N PHE A 277 -16.71 -8.52 10.51
CA PHE A 277 -17.82 -8.17 9.63
C PHE A 277 -18.43 -9.34 8.88
N LEU A 278 -17.69 -10.44 8.73
CA LEU A 278 -18.07 -11.51 7.83
C LEU A 278 -18.28 -12.84 8.55
N SER A 279 -17.99 -12.87 9.84
CA SER A 279 -17.94 -14.13 10.60
C SER A 279 -17.17 -15.21 9.80
N ALA A 280 -15.99 -14.81 9.32
CA ALA A 280 -15.15 -15.62 8.44
C ALA A 280 -13.68 -15.46 8.80
N SER A 281 -12.91 -16.51 8.57
CA SER A 281 -11.44 -16.49 8.59
C SER A 281 -10.89 -16.65 7.18
N ASP A 282 -9.65 -16.23 6.95
CA ASP A 282 -8.98 -16.47 5.69
C ASP A 282 -7.52 -16.89 5.88
N ALA A 283 -7.05 -17.73 4.97
CA ALA A 283 -5.65 -18.13 4.87
C ALA A 283 -5.12 -17.78 3.48
N ARG A 284 -3.95 -17.15 3.42
CA ARG A 284 -3.34 -16.67 2.17
C ARG A 284 -1.91 -17.15 2.07
N VAL A 285 -1.49 -17.47 0.84
CA VAL A 285 -0.10 -17.72 0.49
C VAL A 285 0.21 -17.01 -0.81
N GLY A 286 1.38 -16.38 -0.88
CA GLY A 286 1.85 -15.64 -2.05
C GLY A 286 3.27 -15.99 -2.42
N LEU A 287 3.57 -15.94 -3.71
CA LEU A 287 4.91 -16.08 -4.29
C LEU A 287 5.25 -14.83 -5.07
N GLU A 288 6.50 -14.39 -4.97
CA GLU A 288 6.97 -13.14 -5.53
C GLU A 288 8.31 -13.34 -6.25
N PHE A 289 8.44 -12.74 -7.40
CA PHE A 289 9.70 -12.59 -8.12
C PHE A 289 9.85 -11.16 -8.58
N THR A 290 10.98 -10.51 -8.29
CA THR A 290 11.28 -9.16 -8.74
C THR A 290 12.72 -9.09 -9.22
N TRP A 291 12.93 -8.41 -10.33
CA TRP A 291 14.25 -8.29 -10.95
C TRP A 291 14.44 -6.90 -11.55
N ILE A 292 15.55 -6.26 -11.21
CA ILE A 292 16.05 -5.03 -11.82
C ILE A 292 17.39 -5.39 -12.44
N LYS A 293 17.57 -5.13 -13.72
CA LYS A 293 18.87 -5.27 -14.38
C LYS A 293 19.05 -4.24 -15.46
N ASN A 294 19.99 -3.34 -15.23
CA ASN A 294 20.21 -2.23 -16.12
C ASN A 294 18.91 -1.43 -16.33
N ARG A 295 18.49 -1.29 -17.58
CA ARG A 295 17.27 -0.56 -17.96
C ARG A 295 15.97 -1.35 -17.77
N TRP A 296 16.05 -2.61 -17.32
CA TRP A 296 14.90 -3.49 -17.16
C TRP A 296 14.43 -3.55 -15.73
N TYR A 297 13.12 -3.53 -15.58
CA TYR A 297 12.41 -3.97 -14.38
C TYR A 297 11.45 -5.09 -14.78
N PHE A 298 11.38 -6.14 -13.98
CA PHE A 298 10.42 -7.22 -14.12
C PHE A 298 9.92 -7.63 -12.75
N ALA A 299 8.62 -7.85 -12.62
CA ALA A 299 8.00 -8.45 -11.45
C ALA A 299 6.89 -9.41 -11.87
N ALA A 300 6.80 -10.53 -11.17
CA ALA A 300 5.72 -11.48 -11.26
C ALA A 300 5.35 -11.94 -9.86
N GLU A 301 4.07 -11.87 -9.53
CA GLU A 301 3.56 -12.27 -8.22
C GLU A 301 2.26 -13.01 -8.40
N GLY A 302 2.00 -13.98 -7.52
CA GLY A 302 0.75 -14.71 -7.49
C GLY A 302 0.39 -15.11 -6.07
N TYR A 303 -0.90 -15.23 -5.80
CA TYR A 303 -1.39 -15.66 -4.51
C TYR A 303 -2.61 -16.55 -4.62
N PHE A 304 -2.82 -17.32 -3.59
CA PHE A 304 -4.02 -18.09 -3.34
C PHE A 304 -4.58 -17.72 -1.96
N MET A 305 -5.90 -17.60 -1.85
CA MET A 305 -6.61 -17.32 -0.62
C MET A 305 -7.78 -18.30 -0.48
N ASN A 306 -7.86 -18.94 0.67
CA ASN A 306 -9.04 -19.70 1.10
C ASN A 306 -9.77 -18.90 2.17
N MET A 307 -11.06 -18.71 2.01
CA MET A 307 -11.94 -18.05 2.93
C MET A 307 -12.93 -19.07 3.50
N HIS A 308 -12.92 -19.21 4.81
CA HIS A 308 -13.81 -20.08 5.55
C HIS A 308 -14.86 -19.25 6.28
N PHE A 309 -16.14 -19.55 6.05
CA PHE A 309 -17.25 -18.91 6.74
C PHE A 309 -17.63 -19.70 7.99
N THR A 310 -17.92 -18.97 9.08
CA THR A 310 -18.41 -19.60 10.29
C THR A 310 -19.79 -20.23 10.08
N LYS A 311 -20.17 -21.17 10.94
CA LYS A 311 -21.47 -21.84 10.89
C LYS A 311 -22.67 -20.90 10.94
N ILE A 312 -22.49 -19.72 11.53
CA ILE A 312 -23.53 -18.69 11.63
C ILE A 312 -23.94 -18.18 10.24
N MET A 313 -22.97 -18.00 9.34
CA MET A 313 -23.22 -17.48 7.99
C MET A 313 -23.80 -18.53 7.04
N GLN A 314 -23.63 -19.81 7.33
CA GLN A 314 -24.12 -20.94 6.51
C GLN A 314 -23.76 -20.85 5.03
N LYS A 315 -22.58 -20.30 4.72
CA LYS A 315 -22.06 -20.14 3.37
C LYS A 315 -20.97 -21.16 3.09
N PRO A 316 -20.84 -21.61 1.84
CA PRO A 316 -19.72 -22.47 1.44
C PRO A 316 -18.41 -21.69 1.46
N ASP A 317 -17.32 -22.39 1.77
CA ASP A 317 -15.97 -21.83 1.65
C ASP A 317 -15.71 -21.34 0.23
N LYS A 318 -14.89 -20.29 0.11
CA LYS A 318 -14.51 -19.72 -1.18
C LYS A 318 -13.01 -19.69 -1.36
N ASN A 319 -12.59 -19.98 -2.56
CA ASN A 319 -11.21 -19.91 -2.98
C ASN A 319 -11.04 -18.78 -4.00
N PHE A 320 -10.00 -17.98 -3.79
CA PHE A 320 -9.62 -16.89 -4.66
C PHE A 320 -8.16 -17.10 -5.08
N TRP A 321 -7.83 -16.68 -6.27
CA TRP A 321 -6.44 -16.58 -6.66
C TRP A 321 -6.23 -15.41 -7.61
N GLY A 322 -5.04 -14.88 -7.61
CA GLY A 322 -4.66 -13.83 -8.53
C GLY A 322 -3.17 -13.90 -8.82
N ALA A 323 -2.81 -13.45 -9.99
CA ALA A 323 -1.41 -13.35 -10.40
C ALA A 323 -1.23 -12.22 -11.40
N TYR A 324 -0.05 -11.63 -11.41
CA TYR A 324 0.32 -10.69 -12.45
C TYR A 324 1.79 -10.86 -12.85
N ALA A 325 2.09 -10.41 -14.05
CA ALA A 325 3.46 -10.16 -14.50
C ALA A 325 3.52 -8.76 -15.12
N GLN A 326 4.58 -8.01 -14.82
CA GLN A 326 4.81 -6.69 -15.40
C GLN A 326 6.27 -6.48 -15.73
N ALA A 327 6.53 -5.72 -16.78
CA ALA A 327 7.86 -5.36 -17.21
C ALA A 327 7.94 -3.89 -17.60
N GLY A 328 9.05 -3.25 -17.28
CA GLY A 328 9.39 -1.89 -17.69
C GLY A 328 10.76 -1.84 -18.33
N TYR A 329 10.91 -1.05 -19.39
CA TYR A 329 12.16 -0.83 -20.08
C TYR A 329 12.42 0.65 -20.34
N PHE A 330 13.55 1.17 -19.87
CA PHE A 330 13.97 2.54 -20.13
C PHE A 330 14.50 2.67 -21.55
N ILE A 331 13.67 3.19 -22.45
CA ILE A 331 14.02 3.51 -23.85
C ILE A 331 15.09 4.59 -23.88
N THR A 332 14.89 5.63 -23.07
CA THR A 332 15.86 6.67 -22.76
C THR A 332 16.01 6.82 -21.24
N PRO A 333 16.97 7.57 -20.69
CA PRO A 333 17.04 7.80 -19.25
C PRO A 333 15.79 8.44 -18.62
N LYS A 334 14.92 9.05 -19.44
CA LYS A 334 13.70 9.73 -18.98
C LYS A 334 12.40 9.08 -19.47
N LEU A 335 12.47 8.15 -20.42
CA LEU A 335 11.30 7.54 -21.01
C LEU A 335 11.32 6.03 -20.81
N GLN A 336 10.31 5.50 -20.15
CA GLN A 336 10.14 4.07 -19.87
C GLN A 336 8.83 3.56 -20.49
N GLY A 337 8.89 2.52 -21.30
CA GLY A 337 7.74 1.74 -21.71
C GLY A 337 7.44 0.65 -20.69
N ALA A 338 6.16 0.31 -20.53
CA ALA A 338 5.71 -0.68 -19.56
C ALA A 338 4.60 -1.57 -20.12
N LEU A 339 4.66 -2.85 -19.75
CA LEU A 339 3.64 -3.87 -20.06
C LEU A 339 3.23 -4.56 -18.76
N LYS A 340 1.96 -4.92 -18.66
CA LYS A 340 1.41 -5.70 -17.55
C LYS A 340 0.35 -6.67 -18.08
N TYR A 341 0.36 -7.88 -17.55
CA TYR A 341 -0.75 -8.81 -17.67
C TYR A 341 -1.13 -9.26 -16.26
N ASP A 342 -2.40 -9.10 -15.93
CA ASP A 342 -2.94 -9.31 -14.59
C ASP A 342 -4.17 -10.20 -14.70
N VAL A 343 -4.30 -11.18 -13.83
CA VAL A 343 -5.41 -12.12 -13.77
C VAL A 343 -5.92 -12.24 -12.34
N PHE A 344 -7.23 -12.35 -12.21
CA PHE A 344 -7.86 -12.55 -10.91
C PHE A 344 -9.09 -13.45 -11.05
N ASP A 345 -9.13 -14.48 -10.25
CA ASP A 345 -10.28 -15.37 -10.11
C ASP A 345 -10.89 -15.22 -8.73
N ARG A 346 -12.09 -14.74 -8.70
CA ARG A 346 -12.83 -14.44 -7.48
C ARG A 346 -13.51 -15.67 -6.88
N ASN A 347 -13.70 -16.70 -7.66
CA ASN A 347 -14.33 -17.95 -7.22
C ASN A 347 -13.77 -19.12 -8.00
N ALA A 348 -12.64 -19.65 -7.56
CA ALA A 348 -11.94 -20.76 -8.19
C ALA A 348 -12.74 -22.10 -8.20
N THR A 349 -13.91 -22.12 -7.57
CA THR A 349 -14.80 -23.29 -7.57
C THR A 349 -15.84 -23.25 -8.70
N ASP A 350 -16.04 -22.08 -9.33
CA ASP A 350 -17.05 -21.88 -10.36
C ASP A 350 -16.42 -21.49 -11.71
N ASP A 351 -16.92 -22.04 -12.80
CA ASP A 351 -16.35 -21.95 -14.16
C ASP A 351 -16.45 -20.56 -14.84
N GLY A 352 -16.63 -19.48 -14.12
CA GLY A 352 -17.04 -18.26 -14.82
C GLY A 352 -16.35 -16.95 -14.44
N GLY A 353 -15.36 -16.98 -13.58
CA GLY A 353 -14.91 -15.78 -12.88
C GLY A 353 -13.59 -15.16 -13.27
N LEU A 354 -12.79 -15.74 -14.16
CA LEU A 354 -11.45 -15.26 -14.46
C LEU A 354 -11.44 -13.90 -15.18
N LEU A 355 -10.96 -12.87 -14.49
CA LEU A 355 -10.69 -11.56 -15.06
C LEU A 355 -9.31 -11.55 -15.71
N ASN A 356 -9.23 -11.01 -16.92
CA ASN A 356 -8.00 -10.80 -17.68
C ASN A 356 -7.81 -9.32 -17.91
N MET A 357 -6.63 -8.79 -17.55
CA MET A 357 -6.38 -7.36 -17.50
C MET A 357 -5.02 -7.01 -18.10
N PRO A 358 -4.85 -7.17 -19.44
CA PRO A 358 -3.67 -6.64 -20.11
C PRO A 358 -3.61 -5.12 -20.02
N ALA A 359 -2.41 -4.58 -19.82
CA ALA A 359 -2.18 -3.15 -19.81
C ALA A 359 -0.85 -2.80 -20.49
N VAL A 360 -0.83 -1.63 -21.09
CA VAL A 360 0.35 -0.99 -21.66
C VAL A 360 0.47 0.41 -21.08
N GLY A 361 1.69 0.84 -20.80
CA GLY A 361 1.94 2.16 -20.22
C GLY A 361 3.23 2.79 -20.71
N MET A 362 3.32 4.07 -20.42
CA MET A 362 4.50 4.88 -20.69
C MET A 362 4.71 5.86 -19.54
N ASN A 363 5.95 5.95 -19.05
CA ASN A 363 6.34 6.85 -17.98
C ASN A 363 7.37 7.84 -18.51
N TYR A 364 7.17 9.13 -18.23
CA TYR A 364 8.14 10.17 -18.48
C TYR A 364 8.62 10.78 -17.16
N TYR A 365 9.91 10.67 -16.88
CA TYR A 365 10.56 11.12 -15.67
C TYR A 365 11.21 12.50 -15.92
N PHE A 366 10.56 13.57 -15.46
CA PHE A 366 11.14 14.93 -15.50
C PHE A 366 12.31 15.01 -14.52
N PHE A 367 12.10 14.53 -13.28
CA PHE A 367 13.07 14.50 -12.19
C PHE A 367 12.95 13.17 -11.42
N ASN A 368 13.35 12.06 -12.04
CA ASN A 368 13.20 10.71 -11.48
C ASN A 368 11.75 10.49 -10.98
N ASN A 369 11.58 9.83 -9.82
CA ASN A 369 10.27 9.66 -9.21
C ASN A 369 9.68 10.94 -8.59
N ASN A 370 10.48 12.01 -8.44
CA ASN A 370 10.03 13.27 -7.81
C ASN A 370 9.00 14.02 -8.67
N LEU A 371 9.17 14.01 -9.97
CA LEU A 371 8.19 14.54 -10.90
C LEU A 371 8.12 13.63 -12.12
N LYS A 372 7.02 12.92 -12.26
CA LYS A 372 6.80 12.00 -13.39
C LYS A 372 5.37 12.07 -13.91
N LEU A 373 5.23 11.86 -15.21
CA LEU A 373 3.96 11.63 -15.88
C LEU A 373 3.87 10.14 -16.25
N GLN A 374 2.77 9.50 -15.90
CA GLN A 374 2.46 8.12 -16.25
C GLN A 374 1.19 8.08 -17.08
N VAL A 375 1.20 7.34 -18.17
CA VAL A 375 0.03 7.10 -19.02
C VAL A 375 -0.15 5.59 -19.14
N MET A 376 -1.38 5.13 -18.99
CA MET A 376 -1.73 3.71 -19.07
C MET A 376 -3.02 3.52 -19.86
N TYR A 377 -3.06 2.46 -20.66
CA TYR A 377 -4.29 1.87 -21.15
C TYR A 377 -4.38 0.43 -20.60
N GLN A 378 -5.54 0.08 -20.08
CA GLN A 378 -5.84 -1.26 -19.56
C GLN A 378 -7.18 -1.72 -20.11
N TYR A 379 -7.21 -2.94 -20.59
CA TYR A 379 -8.44 -3.67 -20.84
C TYR A 379 -8.72 -4.57 -19.62
N MET A 380 -9.97 -4.74 -19.27
CA MET A 380 -10.44 -5.73 -18.31
C MET A 380 -11.59 -6.49 -18.93
N GLY A 381 -11.46 -7.77 -19.04
CA GLY A 381 -12.51 -8.63 -19.60
C GLY A 381 -12.55 -9.95 -18.83
N ARG A 382 -13.69 -10.62 -18.92
CA ARG A 382 -13.91 -11.91 -18.29
C ARG A 382 -13.79 -13.01 -19.34
N THR A 383 -13.19 -14.14 -19.01
CA THR A 383 -13.21 -15.37 -19.81
C THR A 383 -13.99 -16.46 -19.07
N GLY A 384 -14.73 -17.25 -19.84
CA GLY A 384 -15.59 -18.32 -19.32
C GLY A 384 -17.08 -17.97 -19.41
N HIS A 385 -17.92 -18.93 -19.06
CA HIS A 385 -19.38 -18.77 -19.05
C HIS A 385 -19.81 -18.15 -17.71
N ALA A 386 -19.68 -16.82 -17.60
CA ALA A 386 -20.25 -16.14 -16.44
C ALA A 386 -21.78 -16.31 -16.42
N THR A 387 -22.33 -16.75 -15.32
CA THR A 387 -23.78 -16.75 -15.12
C THR A 387 -24.31 -15.33 -14.95
N GLN A 388 -25.62 -15.12 -15.10
CA GLN A 388 -26.24 -13.81 -14.84
C GLN A 388 -25.97 -13.36 -13.39
N GLY A 389 -26.00 -14.30 -12.43
CA GLY A 389 -25.70 -14.03 -11.02
C GLY A 389 -24.28 -13.49 -10.78
N ASP A 390 -23.26 -14.08 -11.43
CA ASP A 390 -21.87 -13.62 -11.33
C ASP A 390 -21.69 -12.18 -11.82
N ARG A 391 -22.52 -11.75 -12.74
CA ARG A 391 -22.47 -10.40 -13.35
C ARG A 391 -23.17 -9.36 -12.50
N ASP A 392 -24.27 -9.74 -11.88
CA ASP A 392 -25.03 -8.87 -11.00
C ASP A 392 -24.26 -8.64 -9.68
N GLU A 393 -23.51 -9.64 -9.21
CA GLU A 393 -22.70 -9.57 -8.00
C GLU A 393 -21.46 -8.68 -8.16
N ASP A 394 -20.82 -8.70 -9.34
CA ASP A 394 -19.53 -8.01 -9.55
C ASP A 394 -19.66 -6.60 -10.12
N GLY A 395 -20.74 -6.30 -10.78
CA GLY A 395 -20.81 -5.18 -11.70
C GLY A 395 -19.81 -5.28 -12.88
N ILE A 396 -19.14 -6.44 -13.06
CA ILE A 396 -18.10 -6.69 -14.07
C ILE A 396 -18.60 -7.68 -15.14
N GLY A 397 -19.88 -7.63 -15.46
CA GLY A 397 -20.42 -8.33 -16.65
C GLY A 397 -20.03 -7.68 -17.95
N ILE A 398 -19.32 -6.57 -17.92
CA ILE A 398 -19.06 -5.67 -19.01
C ILE A 398 -17.55 -5.55 -19.20
N ALA A 399 -17.06 -5.73 -20.41
CA ALA A 399 -15.66 -5.43 -20.71
C ALA A 399 -15.38 -3.94 -20.45
N ARG A 400 -14.29 -3.66 -19.78
CA ARG A 400 -13.89 -2.30 -19.41
C ARG A 400 -12.60 -1.92 -20.10
N HIS A 401 -12.64 -0.80 -20.81
CA HIS A 401 -11.47 -0.11 -21.34
C HIS A 401 -11.17 1.08 -20.45
N MET A 402 -9.97 1.17 -19.91
CA MET A 402 -9.55 2.26 -19.04
C MET A 402 -8.28 2.92 -19.59
N ALA A 403 -8.35 4.21 -19.83
CA ALA A 403 -7.17 5.03 -20.10
C ALA A 403 -6.96 5.99 -18.92
N THR A 404 -5.75 6.01 -18.37
CA THR A 404 -5.40 6.87 -17.22
C THR A 404 -4.11 7.62 -17.50
N ALA A 405 -4.12 8.92 -17.24
CA ALA A 405 -2.92 9.74 -17.14
C ALA A 405 -2.78 10.23 -15.70
N MET A 406 -1.57 10.16 -15.14
CA MET A 406 -1.29 10.59 -13.77
C MET A 406 -0.01 11.42 -13.73
N LEU A 407 -0.12 12.63 -13.23
CA LEU A 407 1.02 13.48 -12.89
C LEU A 407 1.30 13.36 -11.40
N GLN A 408 2.54 13.09 -11.06
CA GLN A 408 3.02 12.93 -9.70
C GLN A 408 4.09 13.95 -9.37
N PHE A 409 4.00 14.50 -8.16
CA PHE A 409 5.05 15.30 -7.52
C PHE A 409 5.33 14.75 -6.11
N THR A 410 6.62 14.60 -5.76
CA THR A 410 7.06 14.21 -4.41
C THR A 410 8.40 14.88 -4.07
N PHE A 411 8.65 15.11 -2.81
CA PHE A 411 9.93 15.61 -2.29
C PHE A 411 10.26 14.97 -0.95
#